data_7489ce37d937a6105e2e05ccdfd3e9cc
#
_entry.id   7489ce37d937a6105e2e05ccdfd3e9cc
#
_cell.length_a   1.000
_cell.length_b   1.000
_cell.length_c   1.000
_cell.angle_alpha   90.00
_cell.angle_beta   90.00
_cell.angle_gamma   90.00
#
_symmetry.space_group_name_H-M   'P 1'
#
loop_
_entity.id
_entity.type
_entity.pdbx_description
1 polymer ?
#
loop_
_entity_poly.entity_id
_entity_poly.type
_entity_poly.pdbx_seq_one_letter_code
_entity_poly.pdbx_strand_id
1 'polypeptide(L)'
;MRLVLVGPPGAGKGTQAQFISSNLSIPKISTGDIFRYNVSTGTELGRQAKAFMDRGDLVPDEVTIAMVSSRLQEDDAQVGFLLDGFPRNVPQAETLKKMLSEWDARLDIVLELVVDDDEVVRRLSGRRTCRKCGRIWHGVFDPPARQGVCDDCGGELFQRDDDQEETIRHRLDVYQQQTRPLIAYYADDGTLLGIDATGPVEEITDRAMSALRRFVR
;
A
#
# COMPACT_ATOMS: atom_id res chain seq x y z
N MET A 1 7.79 -10.44 12.01
CA MET A 1 8.28 -9.12 11.47
C MET A 1 7.10 -8.19 11.31
N ARG A 2 7.25 -6.94 11.73
CA ARG A 2 6.25 -5.87 11.60
C ARG A 2 6.78 -4.81 10.65
N LEU A 3 6.24 -4.76 9.44
CA LEU A 3 6.76 -3.99 8.30
C LEU A 3 5.72 -2.97 7.82
N VAL A 4 6.16 -1.77 7.49
CA VAL A 4 5.36 -0.74 6.79
C VAL A 4 5.96 -0.50 5.41
N LEU A 5 5.14 -0.39 4.37
CA LEU A 5 5.55 0.09 3.06
C LEU A 5 5.14 1.56 2.89
N VAL A 6 6.10 2.40 2.55
CA VAL A 6 5.89 3.81 2.19
C VAL A 6 6.36 4.09 0.76
N GLY A 7 5.87 5.17 0.19
CA GLY A 7 6.21 5.59 -1.18
C GLY A 7 5.00 6.20 -1.90
N PRO A 8 5.19 6.90 -3.01
CA PRO A 8 4.13 7.59 -3.72
C PRO A 8 3.05 6.63 -4.25
N PRO A 9 1.84 7.12 -4.57
CA PRO A 9 0.87 6.33 -5.31
C PRO A 9 1.52 5.82 -6.60
N GLY A 10 1.27 4.57 -6.99
CA GLY A 10 1.92 4.00 -8.19
C GLY A 10 3.34 3.44 -8.01
N ALA A 11 3.98 3.61 -6.85
CA ALA A 11 5.32 3.06 -6.59
C ALA A 11 5.40 1.51 -6.60
N GLY A 12 4.27 0.81 -6.69
CA GLY A 12 4.24 -0.65 -6.69
C GLY A 12 4.06 -1.28 -5.30
N LYS A 13 3.72 -0.49 -4.27
CA LYS A 13 3.54 -0.98 -2.89
C LYS A 13 2.65 -2.22 -2.80
N GLY A 14 1.47 -2.19 -3.39
CA GLY A 14 0.53 -3.32 -3.34
C GLY A 14 1.06 -4.59 -4.01
N THR A 15 1.81 -4.45 -5.10
CA THR A 15 2.48 -5.55 -5.79
C THR A 15 3.60 -6.12 -4.93
N GLN A 16 4.49 -5.28 -4.44
CA GLN A 16 5.60 -5.71 -3.58
C GLN A 16 5.10 -6.26 -2.23
N ALA A 17 4.04 -5.68 -1.66
CA ALA A 17 3.41 -6.20 -0.46
C ALA A 17 2.97 -7.66 -0.61
N GLN A 18 2.44 -8.06 -1.76
CA GLN A 18 2.04 -9.44 -2.03
C GLN A 18 3.23 -10.39 -1.99
N PHE A 19 4.33 -10.04 -2.68
CA PHE A 19 5.52 -10.89 -2.73
C PHE A 19 6.24 -10.93 -1.37
N ILE A 20 6.44 -9.78 -0.73
CA ILE A 20 7.13 -9.69 0.55
C ILE A 20 6.35 -10.45 1.63
N SER A 21 5.03 -10.26 1.73
CA SER A 21 4.20 -10.93 2.73
C SER A 21 4.23 -12.46 2.56
N SER A 22 4.17 -12.93 1.31
CA SER A 22 4.28 -14.37 1.02
C SER A 22 5.64 -14.93 1.41
N ASN A 23 6.74 -14.24 1.07
CA ASN A 23 8.10 -14.68 1.41
C ASN A 23 8.36 -14.68 2.91
N LEU A 24 7.77 -13.74 3.66
CA LEU A 24 7.96 -13.62 5.10
C LEU A 24 6.89 -14.36 5.91
N SER A 25 5.89 -14.97 5.25
CA SER A 25 4.75 -15.65 5.89
C SER A 25 4.04 -14.77 6.93
N ILE A 26 3.82 -13.48 6.60
CA ILE A 26 3.10 -12.50 7.42
C ILE A 26 1.88 -11.98 6.65
N PRO A 27 0.77 -11.61 7.32
CA PRO A 27 -0.40 -11.07 6.63
C PRO A 27 -0.10 -9.71 6.00
N LYS A 28 -0.58 -9.51 4.77
CA LYS A 28 -0.66 -8.22 4.10
C LYS A 28 -1.93 -7.50 4.56
N ILE A 29 -1.78 -6.32 5.10
CA ILE A 29 -2.88 -5.44 5.52
C ILE A 29 -2.83 -4.17 4.65
N SER A 30 -3.71 -4.10 3.65
CA SER A 30 -3.80 -2.95 2.75
C SER A 30 -5.05 -2.14 3.06
N THR A 31 -4.87 -0.91 3.56
CA THR A 31 -5.99 -0.01 3.85
C THR A 31 -6.80 0.30 2.58
N GLY A 32 -6.12 0.48 1.46
CA GLY A 32 -6.77 0.71 0.18
C GLY A 32 -7.65 -0.47 -0.26
N ASP A 33 -7.20 -1.71 -0.05
CA ASP A 33 -7.98 -2.91 -0.40
C ASP A 33 -9.18 -3.07 0.53
N ILE A 34 -9.00 -2.83 1.84
CA ILE A 34 -10.09 -2.88 2.82
C ILE A 34 -11.16 -1.85 2.48
N PHE A 35 -10.79 -0.60 2.22
CA PHE A 35 -11.76 0.44 1.83
C PHE A 35 -12.46 0.10 0.52
N ARG A 36 -11.75 -0.34 -0.51
CA ARG A 36 -12.36 -0.75 -1.79
C ARG A 36 -13.35 -1.90 -1.63
N TYR A 37 -13.02 -2.90 -0.82
CA TYR A 37 -13.94 -3.98 -0.49
C TYR A 37 -15.22 -3.43 0.16
N ASN A 38 -15.08 -2.57 1.16
CA ASN A 38 -16.21 -1.97 1.86
C ASN A 38 -17.07 -1.08 0.94
N VAL A 39 -16.46 -0.33 0.03
CA VAL A 39 -17.16 0.45 -0.99
C VAL A 39 -17.95 -0.47 -1.92
N SER A 40 -17.33 -1.56 -2.41
CA SER A 40 -17.99 -2.49 -3.34
C SER A 40 -19.15 -3.28 -2.71
N THR A 41 -19.09 -3.53 -1.41
CA THR A 41 -20.12 -4.23 -0.64
C THR A 41 -21.14 -3.28 0.02
N GLY A 42 -20.94 -1.95 -0.11
CA GLY A 42 -21.89 -0.93 0.35
C GLY A 42 -22.03 -0.82 1.86
N THR A 43 -20.97 -1.19 2.62
CA THR A 43 -20.98 -1.04 4.10
C THR A 43 -20.99 0.42 4.52
N GLU A 44 -21.28 0.69 5.81
CA GLU A 44 -21.19 2.05 6.37
C GLU A 44 -19.79 2.64 6.21
N LEU A 45 -18.75 1.86 6.50
CA LEU A 45 -17.36 2.25 6.30
C LEU A 45 -17.08 2.60 4.81
N GLY A 46 -17.62 1.80 3.88
CA GLY A 46 -17.49 2.05 2.45
C GLY A 46 -18.16 3.35 2.01
N ARG A 47 -19.38 3.64 2.54
CA ARG A 47 -20.08 4.91 2.24
C ARG A 47 -19.29 6.12 2.73
N GLN A 48 -18.70 6.05 3.92
CA GLN A 48 -17.87 7.12 4.48
C GLN A 48 -16.59 7.34 3.68
N ALA A 49 -15.91 6.26 3.27
CA ALA A 49 -14.64 6.34 2.57
C ALA A 49 -14.76 6.76 1.10
N LYS A 50 -15.88 6.41 0.42
CA LYS A 50 -16.03 6.53 -1.03
C LYS A 50 -15.75 7.94 -1.55
N ALA A 51 -16.35 8.96 -0.94
CA ALA A 51 -16.21 10.34 -1.41
C ALA A 51 -14.78 10.86 -1.36
N PHE A 52 -13.97 10.42 -0.39
CA PHE A 52 -12.55 10.75 -0.29
C PHE A 52 -11.75 10.01 -1.34
N MET A 53 -12.00 8.71 -1.50
CA MET A 53 -11.27 7.87 -2.46
C MET A 53 -11.49 8.33 -3.90
N ASP A 54 -12.73 8.68 -4.27
CA ASP A 54 -13.08 9.13 -5.62
C ASP A 54 -12.35 10.43 -6.01
N ARG A 55 -12.08 11.32 -5.03
CA ARG A 55 -11.30 12.54 -5.23
C ARG A 55 -9.77 12.33 -5.12
N GLY A 56 -9.33 11.17 -4.64
CA GLY A 56 -7.91 10.90 -4.35
C GLY A 56 -7.41 11.46 -3.03
N ASP A 57 -8.31 11.89 -2.16
CA ASP A 57 -8.02 12.37 -0.81
C ASP A 57 -7.74 11.21 0.15
N LEU A 58 -7.13 11.50 1.30
CA LEU A 58 -7.04 10.55 2.39
C LEU A 58 -8.39 10.43 3.11
N VAL A 59 -8.79 9.19 3.41
CA VAL A 59 -9.90 8.93 4.33
C VAL A 59 -9.52 9.48 5.72
N PRO A 60 -10.45 10.12 6.46
CA PRO A 60 -10.14 10.71 7.77
C PRO A 60 -9.37 9.77 8.70
N ASP A 61 -8.43 10.33 9.44
CA ASP A 61 -7.52 9.57 10.29
C ASP A 61 -8.25 8.70 11.31
N GLU A 62 -9.31 9.24 11.94
CA GLU A 62 -10.11 8.52 12.92
C GLU A 62 -10.69 7.21 12.34
N VAL A 63 -11.23 7.28 11.12
CA VAL A 63 -11.81 6.13 10.42
C VAL A 63 -10.73 5.11 10.05
N THR A 64 -9.61 5.61 9.52
CA THR A 64 -8.50 4.77 9.08
C THR A 64 -7.82 4.09 10.27
N ILE A 65 -7.56 4.84 11.35
CA ILE A 65 -6.95 4.32 12.58
C ILE A 65 -7.84 3.25 13.23
N ALA A 66 -9.14 3.51 13.36
CA ALA A 66 -10.08 2.55 13.95
C ALA A 66 -10.10 1.22 13.16
N MET A 67 -10.13 1.31 11.82
CA MET A 67 -10.09 0.14 10.95
C MET A 67 -8.76 -0.64 11.08
N VAL A 68 -7.62 0.04 11.09
CA VAL A 68 -6.31 -0.60 11.23
C VAL A 68 -6.16 -1.22 12.60
N SER A 69 -6.56 -0.51 13.66
CA SER A 69 -6.51 -1.03 15.04
C SER A 69 -7.32 -2.32 15.18
N SER A 70 -8.54 -2.36 14.64
CA SER A 70 -9.35 -3.58 14.64
C SER A 70 -8.67 -4.73 13.90
N ARG A 71 -8.09 -4.48 12.73
CA ARG A 71 -7.41 -5.51 11.91
C ARG A 71 -6.12 -6.03 12.57
N LEU A 72 -5.38 -5.17 13.25
CA LEU A 72 -4.13 -5.56 13.95
C LEU A 72 -4.39 -6.40 15.21
N GLN A 73 -5.63 -6.42 15.73
CA GLN A 73 -6.03 -7.26 16.87
C GLN A 73 -6.38 -8.69 16.46
N GLU A 74 -6.51 -8.99 15.17
CA GLU A 74 -6.75 -10.35 14.70
C GLU A 74 -5.51 -11.23 14.91
N ASP A 75 -5.73 -12.50 15.23
CA ASP A 75 -4.69 -13.46 15.66
C ASP A 75 -3.52 -13.56 14.67
N ASP A 76 -3.80 -13.52 13.36
CA ASP A 76 -2.78 -13.62 12.32
C ASP A 76 -1.82 -12.43 12.30
N ALA A 77 -2.28 -11.26 12.74
CA ALA A 77 -1.49 -10.03 12.74
C ALA A 77 -0.61 -9.88 13.98
N GLN A 78 -0.88 -10.63 15.05
CA GLN A 78 -0.14 -10.48 16.31
C GLN A 78 1.33 -10.96 16.21
N VAL A 79 1.58 -11.97 15.40
CA VAL A 79 2.95 -12.51 15.20
C VAL A 79 3.78 -11.67 14.23
N GLY A 80 3.13 -10.84 13.42
CA GLY A 80 3.76 -9.94 12.46
C GLY A 80 2.78 -9.53 11.37
N PHE A 81 3.14 -8.50 10.62
CA PHE A 81 2.29 -7.96 9.55
C PHE A 81 3.10 -7.11 8.56
N LEU A 82 2.51 -6.89 7.40
CA LEU A 82 2.94 -5.89 6.43
C LEU A 82 1.78 -4.92 6.20
N LEU A 83 2.00 -3.63 6.57
CA LEU A 83 1.05 -2.55 6.31
C LEU A 83 1.33 -1.88 4.96
N ASP A 84 0.31 -1.81 4.10
CA ASP A 84 0.31 -1.07 2.83
C ASP A 84 -0.75 0.03 2.88
N GLY A 85 -0.31 1.29 2.73
CA GLY A 85 -1.17 2.47 2.73
C GLY A 85 -1.55 3.00 4.12
N PHE A 86 -0.87 2.55 5.16
CA PHE A 86 -0.92 3.10 6.52
C PHE A 86 0.46 2.91 7.19
N PRO A 87 0.96 3.91 7.95
CA PRO A 87 0.43 5.27 8.06
C PRO A 87 0.62 6.10 6.78
N ARG A 88 -0.17 7.17 6.62
CA ARG A 88 -0.05 8.14 5.52
C ARG A 88 0.28 9.55 5.97
N ASN A 89 0.37 9.79 7.26
CA ASN A 89 0.84 11.05 7.85
C ASN A 89 1.50 10.78 9.21
N VAL A 90 2.17 11.79 9.75
CA VAL A 90 2.89 11.66 11.02
C VAL A 90 1.94 11.36 12.19
N PRO A 91 0.75 12.00 12.36
CA PRO A 91 -0.20 11.63 13.40
C PRO A 91 -0.62 10.16 13.39
N GLN A 92 -0.83 9.57 12.22
CA GLN A 92 -1.10 8.13 12.09
C GLN A 92 0.11 7.29 12.51
N ALA A 93 1.34 7.71 12.17
CA ALA A 93 2.56 7.00 12.58
C ALA A 93 2.76 7.02 14.10
N GLU A 94 2.53 8.16 14.74
CA GLU A 94 2.58 8.28 16.20
C GLU A 94 1.53 7.39 16.88
N THR A 95 0.32 7.36 16.32
CA THR A 95 -0.75 6.49 16.82
C THR A 95 -0.40 5.01 16.66
N LEU A 96 0.18 4.60 15.52
CA LEU A 96 0.66 3.24 15.30
C LEU A 96 1.75 2.88 16.32
N LYS A 97 2.71 3.78 16.54
CA LYS A 97 3.79 3.59 17.53
C LYS A 97 3.22 3.39 18.93
N LYS A 98 2.22 4.18 19.32
CA LYS A 98 1.53 4.06 20.60
C LYS A 98 0.78 2.71 20.71
N MET A 99 -0.02 2.34 19.72
CA MET A 99 -0.74 1.05 19.70
C MET A 99 0.22 -0.14 19.87
N LEU A 100 1.34 -0.13 19.14
CA LEU A 100 2.31 -1.21 19.24
C LEU A 100 2.99 -1.24 20.61
N SER A 101 3.29 -0.09 21.20
CA SER A 101 3.90 -0.02 22.53
C SER A 101 2.99 -0.57 23.63
N GLU A 102 1.66 -0.41 23.51
CA GLU A 102 0.67 -0.98 24.41
C GLU A 102 0.67 -2.53 24.38
N TRP A 103 1.17 -3.14 23.30
CA TRP A 103 1.32 -4.59 23.13
C TRP A 103 2.76 -5.08 23.34
N ASP A 104 3.61 -4.26 23.95
CA ASP A 104 5.05 -4.53 24.10
C ASP A 104 5.73 -4.90 22.77
N ALA A 105 5.32 -4.20 21.71
CA ALA A 105 5.77 -4.42 20.35
C ALA A 105 6.28 -3.12 19.70
N ARG A 106 7.01 -3.26 18.61
CA ARG A 106 7.49 -2.13 17.79
C ARG A 106 7.52 -2.49 16.32
N LEU A 107 7.61 -1.50 15.45
CA LEU A 107 7.96 -1.71 14.05
C LEU A 107 9.40 -2.23 13.96
N ASP A 108 9.62 -3.21 13.10
CA ASP A 108 10.96 -3.69 12.78
C ASP A 108 11.60 -2.81 11.71
N ILE A 109 10.83 -2.40 10.69
CA ILE A 109 11.32 -1.65 9.54
C ILE A 109 10.20 -0.92 8.80
N VAL A 110 10.54 0.19 8.18
CA VAL A 110 9.73 0.92 7.19
C VAL A 110 10.47 0.90 5.87
N LEU A 111 9.93 0.22 4.88
CA LEU A 111 10.52 0.09 3.56
C LEU A 111 9.94 1.15 2.62
N GLU A 112 10.79 2.08 2.18
CA GLU A 112 10.44 3.08 1.19
C GLU A 112 10.71 2.56 -0.21
N LEU A 113 9.69 2.61 -1.07
CA LEU A 113 9.80 2.40 -2.51
C LEU A 113 10.03 3.75 -3.18
N VAL A 114 11.27 4.00 -3.59
CA VAL A 114 11.69 5.24 -4.24
C VAL A 114 11.43 5.14 -5.73
N VAL A 115 10.67 6.09 -6.29
CA VAL A 115 10.34 6.17 -7.72
C VAL A 115 10.05 7.61 -8.10
N ASP A 116 10.39 7.99 -9.33
CA ASP A 116 10.15 9.33 -9.86
C ASP A 116 8.67 9.58 -10.20
N ASP A 117 8.23 10.83 -10.07
CA ASP A 117 6.82 11.21 -10.28
C ASP A 117 6.35 10.92 -11.72
N ASP A 118 7.19 11.08 -12.73
CA ASP A 118 6.86 10.76 -14.13
C ASP A 118 6.58 9.25 -14.33
N GLU A 119 7.37 8.41 -13.67
CA GLU A 119 7.16 6.97 -13.67
C GLU A 119 5.85 6.59 -12.95
N VAL A 120 5.52 7.30 -11.87
CA VAL A 120 4.26 7.13 -11.14
C VAL A 120 3.05 7.37 -12.05
N VAL A 121 3.03 8.48 -12.79
CA VAL A 121 1.94 8.81 -13.71
C VAL A 121 1.80 7.71 -14.77
N ARG A 122 2.92 7.28 -15.37
CA ARG A 122 2.95 6.21 -16.37
C ARG A 122 2.39 4.88 -15.83
N ARG A 123 2.75 4.52 -14.60
CA ARG A 123 2.28 3.28 -13.96
C ARG A 123 0.79 3.32 -13.62
N LEU A 124 0.30 4.44 -13.10
CA LEU A 124 -1.09 4.53 -12.68
C LEU A 124 -2.06 4.59 -13.86
N SER A 125 -1.73 5.32 -14.92
CA SER A 125 -2.56 5.40 -16.12
C SER A 125 -2.72 4.05 -16.84
N GLY A 126 -1.66 3.23 -16.82
CA GLY A 126 -1.68 1.88 -17.40
C GLY A 126 -2.22 0.78 -16.49
N ARG A 127 -2.51 1.07 -15.21
CA ARG A 127 -2.97 0.09 -14.25
C ARG A 127 -4.35 -0.44 -14.58
N ARG A 128 -4.51 -1.76 -14.41
CA ARG A 128 -5.80 -2.46 -14.49
C ARG A 128 -5.95 -3.34 -13.27
N THR A 129 -7.16 -3.45 -12.76
CA THR A 129 -7.46 -4.26 -11.56
C THR A 129 -8.52 -5.29 -11.91
N CYS A 130 -8.35 -6.52 -11.47
CA CYS A 130 -9.35 -7.56 -11.65
C CYS A 130 -10.53 -7.37 -10.68
N ARG A 131 -11.76 -7.34 -11.18
CA ARG A 131 -12.97 -7.23 -10.35
C ARG A 131 -13.18 -8.42 -9.42
N LYS A 132 -12.70 -9.61 -9.83
CA LYS A 132 -12.96 -10.86 -9.10
C LYS A 132 -11.92 -11.16 -8.03
N CYS A 133 -10.62 -11.09 -8.36
CA CYS A 133 -9.55 -11.47 -7.44
C CYS A 133 -8.68 -10.31 -6.94
N GLY A 134 -8.90 -9.08 -7.43
CA GLY A 134 -8.15 -7.90 -7.01
C GLY A 134 -6.73 -7.80 -7.58
N ARG A 135 -6.24 -8.80 -8.34
CA ARG A 135 -4.91 -8.74 -8.96
C ARG A 135 -4.75 -7.49 -9.80
N ILE A 136 -3.58 -6.88 -9.66
CA ILE A 136 -3.18 -5.69 -10.41
C ILE A 136 -2.40 -6.15 -11.65
N TRP A 137 -2.80 -5.64 -12.80
CA TRP A 137 -2.18 -5.79 -14.09
C TRP A 137 -1.72 -4.44 -14.63
N HIS A 138 -0.84 -4.44 -15.61
CA HIS A 138 -0.44 -3.21 -16.28
C HIS A 138 -0.39 -3.43 -17.79
N GLY A 139 -1.00 -2.52 -18.55
CA GLY A 139 -1.12 -2.65 -20.02
C GLY A 139 0.21 -2.74 -20.78
N VAL A 140 1.33 -2.31 -20.15
CA VAL A 140 2.67 -2.33 -20.76
C VAL A 140 3.65 -3.19 -19.96
N PHE A 141 3.68 -3.06 -18.62
CA PHE A 141 4.72 -3.70 -17.78
C PHE A 141 4.37 -5.12 -17.33
N ASP A 142 3.08 -5.44 -17.24
CA ASP A 142 2.56 -6.77 -16.88
C ASP A 142 1.22 -6.98 -17.60
N PRO A 143 1.24 -7.11 -18.96
CA PRO A 143 0.02 -7.24 -19.75
C PRO A 143 -0.60 -8.63 -19.56
N PRO A 144 -1.94 -8.71 -19.43
CA PRO A 144 -2.63 -9.99 -19.47
C PRO A 144 -2.52 -10.61 -20.86
N ALA A 145 -2.53 -11.94 -20.94
CA ALA A 145 -2.49 -12.69 -22.19
C ALA A 145 -3.67 -12.32 -23.12
N ARG A 146 -4.83 -12.00 -22.52
CA ARG A 146 -6.01 -11.49 -23.23
C ARG A 146 -6.43 -10.16 -22.66
N GLN A 147 -6.46 -9.12 -23.49
CA GLN A 147 -6.86 -7.78 -23.07
C GLN A 147 -8.22 -7.80 -22.36
N GLY A 148 -8.30 -7.15 -21.19
CA GLY A 148 -9.51 -7.01 -20.39
C GLY A 148 -9.88 -8.24 -19.55
N VAL A 149 -9.11 -9.34 -19.59
CA VAL A 149 -9.37 -10.58 -18.85
C VAL A 149 -8.19 -10.92 -17.95
N CYS A 150 -8.47 -11.24 -16.70
CA CYS A 150 -7.47 -11.68 -15.74
C CYS A 150 -7.03 -13.12 -16.01
N ASP A 151 -5.74 -13.35 -16.19
CA ASP A 151 -5.21 -14.70 -16.47
C ASP A 151 -5.38 -15.66 -15.29
N ASP A 152 -5.38 -15.15 -14.04
CA ASP A 152 -5.48 -15.98 -12.84
C ASP A 152 -6.88 -16.53 -12.60
N CYS A 153 -7.93 -15.76 -12.91
CA CYS A 153 -9.29 -16.13 -12.50
C CYS A 153 -10.37 -15.92 -13.57
N GLY A 154 -9.99 -15.43 -14.77
CA GLY A 154 -10.93 -15.11 -15.86
C GLY A 154 -11.83 -13.90 -15.60
N GLY A 155 -11.61 -13.15 -14.51
CA GLY A 155 -12.40 -11.96 -14.17
C GLY A 155 -12.09 -10.78 -15.09
N GLU A 156 -13.06 -9.85 -15.20
CA GLU A 156 -12.91 -8.59 -15.96
C GLU A 156 -11.86 -7.68 -15.33
N LEU A 157 -11.02 -7.08 -16.17
CA LEU A 157 -10.05 -6.05 -15.79
C LEU A 157 -10.64 -4.66 -16.05
N PHE A 158 -10.54 -3.77 -15.08
CA PHE A 158 -11.02 -2.39 -15.17
C PHE A 158 -9.97 -1.39 -14.70
N GLN A 159 -10.05 -0.17 -15.15
CA GLN A 159 -9.32 0.96 -14.60
C GLN A 159 -10.07 1.49 -13.38
N ARG A 160 -9.35 1.77 -12.30
CA ARG A 160 -9.94 2.36 -11.09
C ARG A 160 -10.36 3.80 -11.36
N ASP A 161 -11.37 4.28 -10.66
CA ASP A 161 -11.85 5.67 -10.79
C ASP A 161 -10.76 6.67 -10.34
N ASP A 162 -9.95 6.29 -9.36
CA ASP A 162 -8.83 7.08 -8.84
C ASP A 162 -7.54 7.00 -9.71
N ASP A 163 -7.59 6.37 -10.89
CA ASP A 163 -6.50 6.30 -11.88
C ASP A 163 -6.74 7.19 -13.11
N GLN A 164 -7.64 8.17 -13.02
CA GLN A 164 -7.76 9.24 -13.98
C GLN A 164 -6.61 10.24 -13.79
N GLU A 165 -6.14 10.86 -14.88
CA GLU A 165 -4.93 11.69 -14.84
C GLU A 165 -5.02 12.85 -13.84
N GLU A 166 -6.15 13.54 -13.78
CA GLU A 166 -6.38 14.62 -12.82
C GLU A 166 -6.32 14.12 -11.37
N THR A 167 -6.95 12.99 -11.09
CA THR A 167 -6.93 12.36 -9.77
C THR A 167 -5.52 11.86 -9.40
N ILE A 168 -4.76 11.34 -10.37
CA ILE A 168 -3.37 10.93 -10.15
C ILE A 168 -2.51 12.12 -9.70
N ARG A 169 -2.62 13.27 -10.39
CA ARG A 169 -1.88 14.49 -10.03
C ARG A 169 -2.26 14.97 -8.63
N HIS A 170 -3.55 15.03 -8.33
CA HIS A 170 -4.01 15.38 -7.00
C HIS A 170 -3.48 14.42 -5.91
N ARG A 171 -3.46 13.11 -6.16
CA ARG A 171 -2.89 12.11 -5.23
C ARG A 171 -1.40 12.30 -5.01
N LEU A 172 -0.65 12.73 -6.03
CA LEU A 172 0.76 13.10 -5.87
C LEU A 172 0.92 14.34 -4.99
N ASP A 173 0.09 15.37 -5.18
CA ASP A 173 0.10 16.55 -4.32
C ASP A 173 -0.21 16.20 -2.86
N VAL A 174 -1.24 15.38 -2.63
CA VAL A 174 -1.60 14.88 -1.28
C VAL A 174 -0.45 14.06 -0.69
N TYR A 175 0.21 13.22 -1.48
CA TYR A 175 1.38 12.47 -1.03
C TYR A 175 2.53 13.40 -0.61
N GLN A 176 2.88 14.38 -1.43
CA GLN A 176 3.97 15.31 -1.13
C GLN A 176 3.70 16.11 0.16
N GLN A 177 2.46 16.54 0.37
CA GLN A 177 2.09 17.37 1.51
C GLN A 177 1.92 16.57 2.81
N GLN A 178 1.31 15.39 2.75
CA GLN A 178 0.87 14.67 3.94
C GLN A 178 1.71 13.43 4.25
N THR A 179 2.13 12.68 3.21
CA THR A 179 2.76 11.37 3.40
C THR A 179 4.29 11.44 3.35
N ARG A 180 4.84 12.26 2.48
CA ARG A 180 6.30 12.42 2.36
C ARG A 180 7.01 12.79 3.68
N PRO A 181 6.42 13.59 4.59
CA PRO A 181 7.02 13.85 5.90
C PRO A 181 7.32 12.60 6.73
N LEU A 182 6.65 11.47 6.46
CA LEU A 182 6.95 10.18 7.11
C LEU A 182 8.38 9.71 6.85
N ILE A 183 8.97 10.08 5.70
CA ILE A 183 10.34 9.67 5.35
C ILE A 183 11.32 10.24 6.39
N ALA A 184 11.23 11.53 6.68
CA ALA A 184 12.06 12.15 7.73
C ALA A 184 11.75 11.56 9.11
N TYR A 185 10.47 11.41 9.45
CA TYR A 185 10.03 10.86 10.73
C TYR A 185 10.64 9.46 11.00
N TYR A 186 10.60 8.57 10.03
CA TYR A 186 11.15 7.21 10.20
C TYR A 186 12.66 7.14 10.00
N ALA A 187 13.26 8.08 9.27
CA ALA A 187 14.72 8.23 9.20
C ALA A 187 15.30 8.64 10.57
N ASP A 188 14.66 9.60 11.24
CA ASP A 188 15.05 10.05 12.57
C ASP A 188 14.86 8.95 13.64
N ASP A 189 13.83 8.10 13.48
CA ASP A 189 13.58 6.92 14.34
C ASP A 189 14.55 5.75 14.03
N GLY A 190 15.34 5.84 12.96
CA GLY A 190 16.32 4.82 12.54
C GLY A 190 15.70 3.53 11.97
N THR A 191 14.41 3.58 11.61
CA THR A 191 13.67 2.43 11.07
C THR A 191 13.47 2.47 9.57
N LEU A 192 13.81 3.57 8.88
CA LEU A 192 13.64 3.73 7.43
C LEU A 192 14.70 2.97 6.64
N LEU A 193 14.25 2.30 5.59
CA LEU A 193 15.11 1.67 4.59
C LEU A 193 14.55 1.97 3.19
N GLY A 194 15.30 2.71 2.37
CA GLY A 194 14.91 3.03 1.00
C GLY A 194 15.46 2.01 -0.01
N ILE A 195 14.64 1.65 -1.00
CA ILE A 195 15.06 0.90 -2.18
C ILE A 195 14.59 1.59 -3.46
N ASP A 196 15.39 1.49 -4.51
CA ASP A 196 14.96 1.88 -5.84
C ASP A 196 13.86 0.93 -6.33
N ALA A 197 12.69 1.50 -6.66
CA ALA A 197 11.51 0.77 -7.13
C ALA A 197 11.32 0.92 -8.66
N THR A 198 12.38 1.19 -9.41
CA THR A 198 12.37 1.20 -10.88
C THR A 198 12.76 -0.16 -11.45
N GLY A 199 12.21 -0.50 -12.64
CA GLY A 199 12.49 -1.75 -13.34
C GLY A 199 11.42 -2.83 -13.17
N PRO A 200 11.74 -4.08 -13.54
CA PRO A 200 10.85 -5.23 -13.45
C PRO A 200 10.44 -5.56 -12.00
N VAL A 201 9.24 -6.10 -11.84
CA VAL A 201 8.68 -6.45 -10.52
C VAL A 201 9.61 -7.40 -9.74
N GLU A 202 10.15 -8.40 -10.40
CA GLU A 202 11.04 -9.39 -9.80
C GLU A 202 12.33 -8.77 -9.25
N GLU A 203 12.95 -7.87 -10.00
CA GLU A 203 14.16 -7.16 -9.55
C GLU A 203 13.90 -6.26 -8.34
N ILE A 204 12.74 -5.60 -8.31
CA ILE A 204 12.33 -4.79 -7.16
C ILE A 204 12.10 -5.70 -5.95
N THR A 205 11.46 -6.86 -6.15
CA THR A 205 11.27 -7.85 -5.09
C THR A 205 12.59 -8.36 -4.54
N ASP A 206 13.55 -8.66 -5.40
CA ASP A 206 14.88 -9.12 -4.98
C ASP A 206 15.64 -8.05 -4.19
N ARG A 207 15.56 -6.78 -4.62
CA ARG A 207 16.10 -5.65 -3.86
C ARG A 207 15.45 -5.52 -2.49
N ALA A 208 14.12 -5.60 -2.43
CA ALA A 208 13.38 -5.55 -1.18
C ALA A 208 13.77 -6.69 -0.24
N MET A 209 13.75 -7.93 -0.70
CA MET A 209 14.08 -9.09 0.10
C MET A 209 15.55 -9.08 0.54
N SER A 210 16.47 -8.63 -0.30
CA SER A 210 17.89 -8.49 0.05
C SER A 210 18.10 -7.45 1.15
N ALA A 211 17.39 -6.32 1.06
CA ALA A 211 17.43 -5.27 2.07
C ALA A 211 16.83 -5.74 3.40
N LEU A 212 15.74 -6.51 3.37
CA LEU A 212 15.04 -7.01 4.55
C LEU A 212 15.76 -8.18 5.25
N ARG A 213 16.66 -8.91 4.58
CA ARG A 213 17.38 -10.07 5.18
C ARG A 213 18.08 -9.76 6.49
N ARG A 214 18.50 -8.51 6.70
CA ARG A 214 19.19 -8.07 7.94
C ARG A 214 18.26 -8.02 9.15
N PHE A 215 16.96 -8.02 8.92
CA PHE A 215 15.90 -7.89 9.92
C PHE A 215 15.10 -9.18 10.12
N VAL A 216 15.26 -10.17 9.23
CA VAL A 216 14.68 -11.50 9.36
C VAL A 216 15.58 -12.30 10.32
N ARG A 217 15.05 -12.59 11.50
CA ARG A 217 15.72 -13.46 12.51
C ARG A 217 15.21 -14.88 12.39
#